data_f59ff766fac784c98b93022987a50d65
#
_entry.id   f59ff766fac784c98b93022987a50d65
#
_cell.length_a   1.000
_cell.length_b   1.000
_cell.length_c   1.000
_cell.angle_alpha   90.00
_cell.angle_beta   90.00
_cell.angle_gamma   90.00
#
_symmetry.space_group_name_H-M   'P 1'
#
loop_
_entity.id
_entity.type
_entity.pdbx_description
1 polymer ?
#
loop_
_entity_poly.entity_id
_entity_poly.type
_entity_poly.pdbx_seq_one_letter_code
_entity_poly.pdbx_strand_id
1 'polypeptide(L)'
;MARKLKAPNSDFELTERALAPFLDRIILGDCLEILPQMPSSCVDMVFFDPPYFLQLPPKRLIRWRVRTVVEGVNDAWDKFSSFDEYDLFLRRTLEEVRRVMKPNATIWAIGTYHNIFRIGTILQDLGFWILNDIIWVKANPMPNWLNVRFTNATETLIWAVRDKAAKNYMFDAKAAKAIDNARIALNVWRIPLCRGKERLKDEAGRKLHSTQKPEALLERVICVSSKPGDIILDPMAGTGTTGYVAKKLGRRFIMIEKVEKYVEAAVKRLEGLQICATSI
;
A
#
# COMPACT_ATOMS: atom_id res chain seq x y z
N MET A 1 -20.75 -18.13 -43.14
CA MET A 1 -19.35 -17.93 -42.64
C MET A 1 -19.34 -18.10 -41.15
N ALA A 2 -18.85 -19.25 -40.65
CA ALA A 2 -18.81 -19.54 -39.22
C ALA A 2 -17.57 -18.81 -38.59
N ARG A 3 -17.83 -17.93 -37.63
CA ARG A 3 -16.78 -17.34 -36.81
C ARG A 3 -16.08 -18.45 -36.01
N LYS A 4 -14.83 -18.76 -36.36
CA LYS A 4 -13.94 -19.59 -35.52
C LYS A 4 -13.79 -18.90 -34.18
N LEU A 5 -14.40 -19.46 -33.12
CA LEU A 5 -14.08 -19.14 -31.73
C LEU A 5 -12.57 -19.46 -31.54
N LYS A 6 -11.79 -18.45 -31.23
CA LYS A 6 -10.39 -18.64 -30.80
C LYS A 6 -10.43 -19.51 -29.54
N ALA A 7 -9.63 -20.59 -29.55
CA ALA A 7 -9.40 -21.39 -28.36
C ALA A 7 -8.89 -20.47 -27.24
N PRO A 8 -9.36 -20.66 -25.99
CA PRO A 8 -8.86 -19.90 -24.85
C PRO A 8 -7.33 -20.08 -24.77
N ASN A 9 -6.63 -18.98 -24.45
CA ASN A 9 -5.17 -18.97 -24.38
C ASN A 9 -4.75 -19.83 -23.18
N SER A 10 -4.16 -20.99 -23.41
CA SER A 10 -3.78 -21.96 -22.37
C SER A 10 -2.94 -21.32 -21.23
N ASP A 11 -2.13 -20.33 -21.59
CA ASP A 11 -1.28 -19.60 -20.63
C ASP A 11 -2.07 -18.71 -19.68
N PHE A 12 -3.20 -18.14 -20.14
CA PHE A 12 -4.08 -17.32 -19.28
C PHE A 12 -4.80 -18.18 -18.24
N GLU A 13 -5.38 -19.31 -18.64
CA GLU A 13 -6.04 -20.26 -17.74
C GLU A 13 -5.07 -20.86 -16.71
N LEU A 14 -3.84 -21.16 -17.11
CA LEU A 14 -2.79 -21.66 -16.22
C LEU A 14 -2.40 -20.60 -15.18
N THR A 15 -2.28 -19.36 -15.61
CA THR A 15 -1.96 -18.24 -14.70
C THR A 15 -3.09 -17.99 -13.70
N GLU A 16 -4.35 -17.99 -14.13
CA GLU A 16 -5.51 -17.85 -13.24
C GLU A 16 -5.59 -18.99 -12.22
N ARG A 17 -5.35 -20.22 -12.65
CA ARG A 17 -5.35 -21.38 -11.78
C ARG A 17 -4.23 -21.34 -10.75
N ALA A 18 -3.03 -20.92 -11.16
CA ALA A 18 -1.88 -20.74 -10.26
C ALA A 18 -2.09 -19.59 -9.27
N LEU A 19 -2.85 -18.56 -9.65
CA LEU A 19 -3.13 -17.40 -8.82
C LEU A 19 -4.30 -17.62 -7.83
N ALA A 20 -5.20 -18.55 -8.11
CA ALA A 20 -6.40 -18.81 -7.32
C ALA A 20 -6.15 -19.00 -5.81
N PRO A 21 -5.07 -19.63 -5.32
CA PRO A 21 -4.78 -19.77 -3.90
C PRO A 21 -4.55 -18.43 -3.18
N PHE A 22 -4.13 -17.39 -3.90
CA PHE A 22 -3.75 -16.09 -3.34
C PHE A 22 -4.88 -15.06 -3.42
N LEU A 23 -5.79 -15.22 -4.37
CA LEU A 23 -6.70 -14.18 -4.81
C LEU A 23 -7.84 -13.93 -3.80
N ASP A 24 -8.11 -12.63 -3.53
CA ASP A 24 -9.10 -12.12 -2.57
C ASP A 24 -8.86 -12.60 -1.13
N ARG A 25 -7.60 -12.74 -0.77
CA ARG A 25 -7.17 -13.20 0.55
C ARG A 25 -6.16 -12.28 1.17
N ILE A 26 -6.11 -12.32 2.51
CA ILE A 26 -4.96 -11.92 3.28
C ILE A 26 -4.23 -13.19 3.76
N ILE A 27 -2.96 -13.28 3.43
CA ILE A 27 -2.12 -14.46 3.65
C ILE A 27 -1.19 -14.16 4.81
N LEU A 28 -1.26 -14.99 5.85
CA LEU A 28 -0.31 -14.93 6.96
C LEU A 28 1.04 -15.50 6.51
N GLY A 29 2.07 -14.67 6.48
CA GLY A 29 3.42 -15.10 6.11
C GLY A 29 4.34 -13.92 5.79
N ASP A 30 5.61 -14.23 5.60
CA ASP A 30 6.60 -13.26 5.15
C ASP A 30 6.49 -13.06 3.63
N CYS A 31 6.46 -11.81 3.19
CA CYS A 31 6.37 -11.48 1.76
C CYS A 31 7.53 -12.07 0.94
N LEU A 32 8.73 -12.19 1.52
CA LEU A 32 9.88 -12.81 0.87
C LEU A 32 9.74 -14.33 0.66
N GLU A 33 8.82 -14.97 1.38
CA GLU A 33 8.50 -16.39 1.22
C GLU A 33 7.28 -16.61 0.32
N ILE A 34 6.30 -15.72 0.40
CA ILE A 34 5.02 -15.86 -0.34
C ILE A 34 5.15 -15.36 -1.78
N LEU A 35 5.76 -14.19 -2.02
CA LEU A 35 5.88 -13.63 -3.37
C LEU A 35 6.54 -14.59 -4.37
N PRO A 36 7.64 -15.32 -4.05
CA PRO A 36 8.24 -16.29 -4.97
C PRO A 36 7.30 -17.41 -5.44
N GLN A 37 6.26 -17.73 -4.68
CA GLN A 37 5.26 -18.75 -5.01
C GLN A 37 4.20 -18.26 -6.00
N MET A 38 4.08 -16.94 -6.18
CA MET A 38 3.12 -16.34 -7.10
C MET A 38 3.62 -16.42 -8.55
N PRO A 39 2.72 -16.58 -9.54
CA PRO A 39 3.10 -16.52 -10.94
C PRO A 39 3.65 -15.13 -11.33
N SER A 40 4.52 -15.07 -12.31
CA SER A 40 5.00 -13.81 -12.87
C SER A 40 3.90 -13.08 -13.64
N SER A 41 3.97 -11.74 -13.70
CA SER A 41 3.08 -10.90 -14.51
C SER A 41 1.59 -11.14 -14.26
N CYS A 42 1.20 -11.22 -12.99
CA CYS A 42 -0.16 -11.54 -12.56
C CYS A 42 -0.93 -10.37 -11.90
N VAL A 43 -0.25 -9.31 -11.41
CA VAL A 43 -0.91 -8.19 -10.72
C VAL A 43 -0.91 -6.92 -11.55
N ASP A 44 -1.97 -6.11 -11.42
CA ASP A 44 -2.19 -4.88 -12.18
C ASP A 44 -1.66 -3.63 -11.46
N MET A 45 -1.69 -3.64 -10.13
CA MET A 45 -1.24 -2.54 -9.30
C MET A 45 -0.66 -3.07 -7.98
N VAL A 46 0.36 -2.39 -7.47
CA VAL A 46 0.95 -2.66 -6.16
C VAL A 46 0.85 -1.43 -5.27
N PHE A 47 0.39 -1.59 -4.04
CA PHE A 47 0.58 -0.62 -2.97
C PHE A 47 1.66 -1.16 -2.04
N PHE A 48 2.73 -0.40 -1.83
CA PHE A 48 3.92 -0.81 -1.10
C PHE A 48 4.16 0.12 0.08
N ASP A 49 3.80 -0.32 1.28
CA ASP A 49 3.97 0.40 2.55
C ASP A 49 4.96 -0.36 3.46
N PRO A 50 6.26 -0.33 3.14
CA PRO A 50 7.26 -1.12 3.88
C PRO A 50 7.50 -0.56 5.27
N PRO A 51 8.17 -1.30 6.16
CA PRO A 51 8.73 -0.76 7.40
C PRO A 51 9.48 0.55 7.13
N TYR A 52 9.38 1.51 8.05
CA TYR A 52 9.99 2.83 7.85
C TYR A 52 11.39 2.94 8.42
N PHE A 53 11.78 1.94 9.22
CA PHE A 53 13.04 1.94 9.97
C PHE A 53 13.22 3.24 10.75
N LEU A 54 12.21 3.57 11.56
CA LEU A 54 12.07 4.88 12.20
C LEU A 54 13.18 5.20 13.20
N GLN A 55 13.90 4.21 13.72
CA GLN A 55 15.01 4.38 14.68
C GLN A 55 14.66 5.32 15.85
N LEU A 56 13.40 5.27 16.29
CA LEU A 56 12.95 6.13 17.38
C LEU A 56 13.60 5.68 18.70
N PRO A 57 14.17 6.61 19.48
CA PRO A 57 14.71 6.25 20.78
C PRO A 57 13.58 5.71 21.67
N PRO A 58 13.85 4.72 22.55
CA PRO A 58 12.84 4.07 23.39
C PRO A 58 12.24 5.00 24.47
N LYS A 59 12.48 6.30 24.40
CA LYS A 59 12.00 7.27 25.39
C LYS A 59 10.52 7.55 25.19
N ARG A 60 9.75 7.32 26.24
CA ARG A 60 8.38 7.78 26.40
C ARG A 60 8.33 9.30 26.26
N LEU A 61 7.64 9.83 25.25
CA LEU A 61 7.37 11.25 25.13
C LEU A 61 6.21 11.60 26.03
N ILE A 62 6.45 12.38 27.08
CA ILE A 62 5.41 12.87 27.99
C ILE A 62 4.76 14.10 27.35
N ARG A 63 3.47 14.02 27.09
CA ARG A 63 2.66 15.15 26.63
C ARG A 63 2.41 16.07 27.82
N TRP A 64 3.16 17.17 27.95
CA TRP A 64 3.24 18.04 29.13
C TRP A 64 1.89 18.55 29.64
N ARG A 65 0.94 18.84 28.76
CA ARG A 65 -0.39 19.34 29.13
C ARG A 65 -1.42 18.29 29.60
N VAL A 66 -1.22 17.01 29.31
CA VAL A 66 -2.25 15.96 29.53
C VAL A 66 -1.70 14.74 30.26
N ARG A 67 -0.43 14.75 30.70
CA ARG A 67 0.28 13.59 31.32
C ARG A 67 0.11 12.26 30.57
N THR A 68 -0.17 12.32 29.26
CA THR A 68 -0.36 11.13 28.45
C THR A 68 1.01 10.72 27.86
N VAL A 69 1.38 9.48 28.12
CA VAL A 69 2.56 8.87 27.49
C VAL A 69 2.24 8.58 26.04
N VAL A 70 2.97 9.18 25.10
CA VAL A 70 2.90 8.83 23.68
C VAL A 70 4.04 7.86 23.43
N GLU A 71 3.70 6.60 23.23
CA GLU A 71 4.65 5.60 22.78
C GLU A 71 4.92 5.82 21.30
N GLY A 72 6.19 5.91 20.91
CA GLY A 72 6.60 5.90 19.50
C GLY A 72 6.37 4.51 18.89
N VAL A 73 6.43 4.42 17.57
CA VAL A 73 6.44 3.13 16.87
C VAL A 73 7.67 2.35 17.34
N ASN A 74 7.47 1.21 18.00
CA ASN A 74 8.51 0.33 18.51
C ASN A 74 8.18 -1.14 18.17
N ASP A 75 7.48 -1.33 17.07
CA ASP A 75 7.06 -2.64 16.60
C ASP A 75 8.26 -3.44 16.09
N ALA A 76 8.27 -4.75 16.34
CA ALA A 76 9.39 -5.63 15.98
C ALA A 76 9.64 -5.68 14.46
N TRP A 77 8.59 -5.49 13.66
CA TRP A 77 8.67 -5.48 12.20
C TRP A 77 9.37 -4.24 11.62
N ASP A 78 9.56 -3.15 12.40
CA ASP A 78 10.27 -1.92 11.97
C ASP A 78 11.73 -1.88 12.48
N LYS A 79 12.30 -3.01 12.85
CA LYS A 79 13.66 -3.10 13.40
C LYS A 79 14.61 -3.80 12.43
N PHE A 80 15.67 -3.10 12.08
CA PHE A 80 16.80 -3.60 11.30
C PHE A 80 18.09 -3.26 12.03
N SER A 81 19.14 -4.06 11.85
CA SER A 81 20.45 -3.83 12.49
C SER A 81 21.23 -2.70 11.82
N SER A 82 21.00 -2.48 10.51
CA SER A 82 21.69 -1.47 9.71
C SER A 82 20.85 -1.01 8.53
N PHE A 83 21.28 0.07 7.88
CA PHE A 83 20.71 0.47 6.60
C PHE A 83 21.01 -0.51 5.48
N ASP A 84 22.12 -1.24 5.52
CA ASP A 84 22.44 -2.25 4.51
C ASP A 84 21.47 -3.43 4.58
N GLU A 85 21.13 -3.88 5.79
CA GLU A 85 20.11 -4.90 6.00
C GLU A 85 18.73 -4.43 5.49
N TYR A 86 18.37 -3.18 5.81
CA TYR A 86 17.12 -2.58 5.34
C TYR A 86 17.07 -2.46 3.83
N ASP A 87 18.14 -1.99 3.19
CA ASP A 87 18.23 -1.87 1.73
C ASP A 87 18.17 -3.25 1.05
N LEU A 88 18.82 -4.26 1.62
CA LEU A 88 18.75 -5.63 1.13
C LEU A 88 17.32 -6.19 1.19
N PHE A 89 16.62 -5.95 2.30
CA PHE A 89 15.22 -6.31 2.46
C PHE A 89 14.32 -5.63 1.41
N LEU A 90 14.45 -4.30 1.25
CA LEU A 90 13.70 -3.56 0.25
C LEU A 90 13.99 -4.06 -1.16
N ARG A 91 15.26 -4.28 -1.51
CA ARG A 91 15.69 -4.73 -2.84
C ARG A 91 15.09 -6.10 -3.17
N ARG A 92 15.25 -7.09 -2.29
CA ARG A 92 14.68 -8.43 -2.48
C ARG A 92 13.16 -8.39 -2.65
N THR A 93 12.47 -7.62 -1.83
CA THR A 93 11.02 -7.49 -1.93
C THR A 93 10.60 -6.84 -3.25
N LEU A 94 11.25 -5.75 -3.65
CA LEU A 94 10.93 -5.03 -4.89
C LEU A 94 11.30 -5.81 -6.15
N GLU A 95 12.33 -6.67 -6.12
CA GLU A 95 12.66 -7.61 -7.20
C GLU A 95 11.49 -8.58 -7.45
N GLU A 96 10.96 -9.20 -6.37
CA GLU A 96 9.81 -10.10 -6.47
C GLU A 96 8.53 -9.35 -6.85
N VAL A 97 8.28 -8.17 -6.29
CA VAL A 97 7.16 -7.30 -6.68
C VAL A 97 7.24 -7.00 -8.18
N ARG A 98 8.41 -6.61 -8.70
CA ARG A 98 8.60 -6.35 -10.12
C ARG A 98 8.32 -7.57 -10.99
N ARG A 99 8.70 -8.78 -10.54
CA ARG A 99 8.46 -10.05 -11.24
C ARG A 99 6.96 -10.34 -11.37
N VAL A 100 6.19 -10.16 -10.30
CA VAL A 100 4.75 -10.45 -10.31
C VAL A 100 3.91 -9.35 -10.98
N MET A 101 4.42 -8.14 -11.14
CA MET A 101 3.77 -7.06 -11.86
C MET A 101 3.61 -7.37 -13.36
N LYS A 102 2.43 -7.13 -13.92
CA LYS A 102 2.21 -7.13 -15.37
C LYS A 102 3.08 -6.05 -16.06
N PRO A 103 3.35 -6.15 -17.37
CA PRO A 103 4.20 -5.17 -18.07
C PRO A 103 3.78 -3.71 -17.93
N ASN A 104 2.47 -3.45 -17.86
CA ASN A 104 1.90 -2.10 -17.70
C ASN A 104 1.37 -1.82 -16.29
N ALA A 105 1.69 -2.66 -15.31
CA ALA A 105 1.31 -2.47 -13.93
C ALA A 105 2.04 -1.28 -13.30
N THR A 106 1.40 -0.68 -12.30
CA THR A 106 1.98 0.43 -11.54
C THR A 106 2.24 0.04 -10.08
N ILE A 107 3.18 0.73 -9.47
CA ILE A 107 3.47 0.64 -8.03
C ILE A 107 3.34 2.01 -7.38
N TRP A 108 2.75 2.02 -6.20
CA TRP A 108 2.70 3.15 -5.28
C TRP A 108 3.48 2.80 -4.03
N ALA A 109 4.68 3.32 -3.88
CA ALA A 109 5.52 3.11 -2.71
C ALA A 109 5.44 4.32 -1.79
N ILE A 110 5.04 4.12 -0.53
CA ILE A 110 4.88 5.19 0.45
C ILE A 110 5.98 5.15 1.51
N GLY A 111 6.38 6.34 1.96
CA GLY A 111 7.36 6.49 3.03
C GLY A 111 7.41 7.89 3.61
N THR A 112 8.23 8.02 4.64
CA THR A 112 8.62 9.30 5.24
C THR A 112 10.05 9.66 4.86
N TYR A 113 10.55 10.81 5.33
CA TYR A 113 11.93 11.23 5.13
C TYR A 113 12.98 10.22 5.65
N HIS A 114 12.58 9.23 6.47
CA HIS A 114 13.49 8.20 6.95
C HIS A 114 13.88 7.20 5.86
N ASN A 115 12.95 6.87 4.96
CA ASN A 115 13.13 5.76 4.03
C ASN A 115 12.79 6.07 2.57
N ILE A 116 12.03 7.13 2.27
CA ILE A 116 11.53 7.37 0.90
C ILE A 116 12.65 7.55 -0.13
N PHE A 117 13.77 8.18 0.26
CA PHE A 117 14.91 8.38 -0.63
C PHE A 117 15.59 7.06 -0.99
N ARG A 118 15.69 6.11 -0.02
CA ARG A 118 16.20 4.75 -0.25
C ARG A 118 15.27 3.96 -1.16
N ILE A 119 13.97 4.01 -0.89
CA ILE A 119 12.95 3.37 -1.76
C ILE A 119 13.08 3.91 -3.18
N GLY A 120 13.16 5.23 -3.37
CA GLY A 120 13.30 5.85 -4.69
C GLY A 120 14.56 5.40 -5.43
N THR A 121 15.71 5.36 -4.75
CA THR A 121 16.96 4.88 -5.32
C THR A 121 16.85 3.41 -5.74
N ILE A 122 16.34 2.54 -4.86
CA ILE A 122 16.21 1.10 -5.14
C ILE A 122 15.24 0.85 -6.30
N LEU A 123 14.11 1.58 -6.36
CA LEU A 123 13.19 1.49 -7.50
C LEU A 123 13.90 1.81 -8.82
N GLN A 124 14.68 2.90 -8.88
CA GLN A 124 15.42 3.27 -10.08
C GLN A 124 16.51 2.24 -10.44
N ASP A 125 17.26 1.76 -9.46
CA ASP A 125 18.30 0.73 -9.65
C ASP A 125 17.71 -0.57 -10.22
N LEU A 126 16.50 -0.94 -9.79
CA LEU A 126 15.77 -2.11 -10.28
C LEU A 126 15.08 -1.89 -11.63
N GLY A 127 15.21 -0.68 -12.21
CA GLY A 127 14.67 -0.36 -13.53
C GLY A 127 13.19 0.03 -13.56
N PHE A 128 12.59 0.34 -12.41
CA PHE A 128 11.29 1.00 -12.41
C PHE A 128 11.40 2.42 -12.99
N TRP A 129 10.37 2.85 -13.69
CA TRP A 129 10.29 4.21 -14.21
C TRP A 129 9.34 5.05 -13.37
N ILE A 130 9.89 6.01 -12.62
CA ILE A 130 9.10 6.91 -11.75
C ILE A 130 8.31 7.87 -12.62
N LEU A 131 7.01 7.95 -12.39
CA LEU A 131 6.07 8.85 -13.07
C LEU A 131 5.89 10.15 -12.28
N ASN A 132 5.65 10.04 -10.98
CA ASN A 132 5.50 11.18 -10.06
C ASN A 132 5.95 10.84 -8.65
N ASP A 133 6.31 11.86 -7.90
CA ASP A 133 6.21 11.93 -6.45
C ASP A 133 4.88 12.56 -6.05
N ILE A 134 4.24 12.04 -5.03
CA ILE A 134 3.00 12.59 -4.48
C ILE A 134 3.25 12.99 -3.03
N ILE A 135 2.94 14.21 -2.69
CA ILE A 135 3.07 14.73 -1.32
C ILE A 135 1.72 14.61 -0.61
N TRP A 136 1.60 13.62 0.27
CA TRP A 136 0.45 13.54 1.15
C TRP A 136 0.63 14.48 2.34
N VAL A 137 -0.15 15.56 2.37
CA VAL A 137 -0.22 16.52 3.47
C VAL A 137 -1.25 16.02 4.50
N LYS A 138 -0.78 15.70 5.69
CA LYS A 138 -1.62 15.27 6.82
C LYS A 138 -2.42 16.47 7.32
N ALA A 139 -3.73 16.47 7.16
CA ALA A 139 -4.59 17.59 7.64
C ALA A 139 -4.54 17.76 9.18
N ASN A 140 -4.12 16.74 9.91
CA ASN A 140 -4.02 16.70 11.37
C ASN A 140 -2.70 16.05 11.84
N PRO A 141 -1.54 16.63 11.51
CA PRO A 141 -0.23 16.04 11.86
C PRO A 141 -0.04 16.01 13.38
N MET A 142 0.72 15.02 13.85
CA MET A 142 1.12 14.99 15.26
C MET A 142 2.19 16.06 15.52
N PRO A 143 1.97 17.00 16.46
CA PRO A 143 2.93 18.06 16.75
C PRO A 143 4.28 17.51 17.24
N ASN A 144 5.35 18.22 16.91
CA ASN A 144 6.64 18.03 17.57
C ASN A 144 6.66 18.76 18.90
N TRP A 145 6.36 18.03 19.97
CA TRP A 145 6.22 18.59 21.32
C TRP A 145 7.51 19.18 21.90
N LEU A 146 8.68 18.74 21.38
CA LEU A 146 9.96 19.24 21.85
C LEU A 146 10.38 20.56 21.17
N ASN A 147 9.70 20.96 20.10
CA ASN A 147 10.01 22.16 19.30
C ASN A 147 11.47 22.24 18.83
N VAL A 148 12.14 21.10 18.62
CA VAL A 148 13.55 21.02 18.16
C VAL A 148 13.71 20.81 16.67
N ARG A 149 12.59 20.59 15.96
CA ARG A 149 12.52 20.45 14.49
C ARG A 149 11.10 20.72 14.01
N PHE A 150 10.92 20.82 12.71
CA PHE A 150 9.59 20.98 12.11
C PHE A 150 8.68 19.78 12.44
N THR A 151 7.39 20.03 12.56
CA THR A 151 6.36 18.98 12.63
C THR A 151 6.33 18.22 11.32
N ASN A 152 6.43 16.88 11.38
CA ASN A 152 6.35 16.04 10.19
C ASN A 152 4.89 15.95 9.70
N ALA A 153 4.52 16.89 8.85
CA ALA A 153 3.17 17.05 8.33
C ALA A 153 2.94 16.34 6.99
N THR A 154 3.94 15.66 6.44
CA THR A 154 3.84 15.01 5.13
C THR A 154 4.32 13.57 5.16
N GLU A 155 3.83 12.78 4.20
CA GLU A 155 4.45 11.55 3.70
C GLU A 155 4.53 11.65 2.17
N THR A 156 5.45 10.93 1.57
CA THR A 156 5.65 10.93 0.12
C THR A 156 5.26 9.57 -0.43
N LEU A 157 4.52 9.55 -1.54
CA LEU A 157 4.30 8.37 -2.34
C LEU A 157 5.09 8.51 -3.65
N ILE A 158 5.81 7.48 -4.03
CA ILE A 158 6.42 7.37 -5.36
C ILE A 158 5.49 6.53 -6.22
N TRP A 159 5.02 7.10 -7.32
CA TRP A 159 4.26 6.39 -8.32
C TRP A 159 5.16 6.03 -9.50
N ALA A 160 5.26 4.76 -9.80
CA ALA A 160 6.14 4.26 -10.85
C ALA A 160 5.46 3.14 -11.64
N VAL A 161 5.96 2.91 -12.87
CA VAL A 161 5.66 1.73 -13.69
C VAL A 161 6.81 0.74 -13.63
N ARG A 162 6.52 -0.50 -14.00
CA ARG A 162 7.45 -1.62 -13.98
C ARG A 162 8.78 -1.34 -14.69
N ASP A 163 8.73 -0.63 -15.82
CA ASP A 163 9.91 -0.20 -16.58
C ASP A 163 9.55 0.92 -17.57
N LYS A 164 10.57 1.54 -18.18
CA LYS A 164 10.42 2.64 -19.13
C LYS A 164 9.65 2.28 -20.40
N ALA A 165 9.56 1.00 -20.75
CA ALA A 165 8.83 0.53 -21.91
C ALA A 165 7.31 0.48 -21.71
N ALA A 166 6.82 0.54 -20.47
CA ALA A 166 5.41 0.57 -20.14
C ALA A 166 4.73 1.83 -20.71
N LYS A 167 3.86 1.66 -21.70
CA LYS A 167 3.19 2.77 -22.40
C LYS A 167 1.69 2.89 -22.11
N ASN A 168 1.06 1.79 -21.70
CA ASN A 168 -0.39 1.68 -21.54
C ASN A 168 -0.75 1.41 -20.06
N TYR A 169 -0.03 2.03 -19.13
CA TYR A 169 -0.38 1.97 -17.71
C TYR A 169 -1.69 2.74 -17.47
N MET A 170 -2.44 2.28 -16.46
CA MET A 170 -3.70 2.90 -16.10
C MET A 170 -3.47 4.23 -15.37
N PHE A 171 -4.07 5.31 -15.89
CA PHE A 171 -4.24 6.59 -15.19
C PHE A 171 -5.60 7.20 -15.56
N ASP A 172 -6.53 7.20 -14.62
CA ASP A 172 -7.81 7.86 -14.79
C ASP A 172 -7.73 9.33 -14.42
N ALA A 173 -7.41 10.15 -15.42
CA ALA A 173 -7.34 11.60 -15.27
C ALA A 173 -8.68 12.23 -14.88
N LYS A 174 -9.82 11.61 -15.25
CA LYS A 174 -11.16 12.08 -14.90
C LYS A 174 -11.43 11.83 -13.42
N ALA A 175 -11.16 10.62 -12.93
CA ALA A 175 -11.25 10.30 -11.51
C ALA A 175 -10.31 11.19 -10.67
N ALA A 176 -9.07 11.37 -11.09
CA ALA A 176 -8.10 12.21 -10.40
C ALA A 176 -8.57 13.66 -10.22
N LYS A 177 -9.22 14.23 -11.24
CA LYS A 177 -9.79 15.59 -11.17
C LYS A 177 -11.06 15.63 -10.31
N ALA A 178 -11.91 14.62 -10.42
CA ALA A 178 -13.18 14.58 -9.70
C ALA A 178 -12.98 14.48 -8.18
N ILE A 179 -11.99 13.72 -7.72
CA ILE A 179 -11.67 13.56 -6.28
C ILE A 179 -11.35 14.92 -5.62
N ASP A 180 -10.66 15.82 -6.33
CA ASP A 180 -10.30 17.14 -5.82
C ASP A 180 -11.32 18.24 -6.20
N ASN A 181 -12.35 17.89 -6.99
CA ASN A 181 -13.22 18.85 -7.65
C ASN A 181 -12.40 19.94 -8.38
N ALA A 182 -11.37 19.54 -9.11
CA ALA A 182 -10.39 20.42 -9.69
C ALA A 182 -10.29 20.30 -11.22
N ARG A 183 -9.81 21.36 -11.88
CA ARG A 183 -9.57 21.38 -13.35
C ARG A 183 -8.36 20.53 -13.74
N ILE A 184 -7.39 20.39 -12.83
CA ILE A 184 -6.14 19.62 -13.02
C ILE A 184 -5.92 18.68 -11.84
N ALA A 185 -5.32 17.53 -12.09
CA ALA A 185 -4.90 16.62 -11.03
C ALA A 185 -3.52 17.07 -10.47
N LEU A 186 -3.48 17.36 -9.18
CA LEU A 186 -2.25 17.78 -8.51
C LEU A 186 -1.60 16.62 -7.77
N ASN A 187 -0.28 16.69 -7.63
CA ASN A 187 0.51 15.72 -6.83
C ASN A 187 0.62 16.10 -5.34
N VAL A 188 -0.18 17.04 -4.86
CA VAL A 188 -0.26 17.41 -3.45
C VAL A 188 -1.65 17.11 -2.91
N TRP A 189 -1.74 16.15 -2.00
CA TRP A 189 -2.99 15.62 -1.48
C TRP A 189 -3.16 15.95 0.00
N ARG A 190 -4.24 16.62 0.37
CA ARG A 190 -4.54 16.94 1.76
C ARG A 190 -5.56 15.94 2.30
N ILE A 191 -5.08 14.93 3.03
CA ILE A 191 -5.89 13.84 3.58
C ILE A 191 -5.59 13.73 5.08
N PRO A 192 -6.60 13.60 5.98
CA PRO A 192 -6.34 13.39 7.40
C PRO A 192 -5.73 12.01 7.66
N LEU A 193 -4.95 11.92 8.75
CA LEU A 193 -4.54 10.62 9.30
C LEU A 193 -5.77 9.79 9.67
N CYS A 194 -5.66 8.47 9.55
CA CYS A 194 -6.67 7.52 10.00
C CYS A 194 -7.10 7.79 11.44
N ARG A 195 -8.42 7.96 11.67
CA ARG A 195 -9.02 8.31 12.97
C ARG A 195 -10.47 7.84 13.09
N GLY A 196 -11.02 8.02 14.29
CA GLY A 196 -12.45 7.73 14.55
C GLY A 196 -12.76 6.24 14.37
N LYS A 197 -13.88 5.94 13.70
CA LYS A 197 -14.38 4.57 13.48
C LYS A 197 -13.50 3.75 12.52
N GLU A 198 -12.79 4.42 11.61
CA GLU A 198 -11.87 3.80 10.67
C GLU A 198 -10.63 3.20 11.37
N ARG A 199 -10.19 3.83 12.47
CA ARG A 199 -9.03 3.39 13.23
C ARG A 199 -9.34 2.11 14.00
N LEU A 200 -8.72 1.00 13.62
CA LEU A 200 -8.85 -0.26 14.33
C LEU A 200 -8.19 -0.19 15.71
N LYS A 201 -8.86 -0.79 16.69
CA LYS A 201 -8.43 -0.80 18.08
C LYS A 201 -8.36 -2.24 18.60
N ASP A 202 -7.46 -2.47 19.56
CA ASP A 202 -7.42 -3.70 20.33
C ASP A 202 -8.53 -3.74 21.39
N GLU A 203 -8.66 -4.84 22.11
CA GLU A 203 -9.64 -5.04 23.20
C GLU A 203 -9.52 -4.01 24.32
N ALA A 204 -8.33 -3.43 24.52
CA ALA A 204 -8.08 -2.38 25.48
C ALA A 204 -8.37 -0.97 24.93
N GLY A 205 -8.94 -0.86 23.72
CA GLY A 205 -9.27 0.41 23.08
C GLY A 205 -8.04 1.17 22.52
N ARG A 206 -6.85 0.57 22.54
CA ARG A 206 -5.62 1.16 22.00
C ARG A 206 -5.56 0.93 20.49
N LYS A 207 -4.73 1.72 19.78
CA LYS A 207 -4.48 1.51 18.36
C LYS A 207 -3.94 0.09 18.12
N LEU A 208 -4.60 -0.67 17.26
CA LEU A 208 -4.14 -2.00 16.91
C LEU A 208 -2.84 -1.94 16.08
N HIS A 209 -2.79 -1.04 15.10
CA HIS A 209 -1.63 -0.80 14.25
C HIS A 209 -1.19 0.66 14.37
N SER A 210 0.11 0.90 14.57
CA SER A 210 0.65 2.24 14.82
C SER A 210 0.49 3.19 13.63
N THR A 211 0.63 2.67 12.40
CA THR A 211 0.69 3.43 11.14
C THR A 211 -0.41 3.08 10.14
N GLN A 212 -1.59 2.63 10.60
CA GLN A 212 -2.73 2.33 9.70
C GLN A 212 -2.97 3.49 8.73
N LYS A 213 -2.97 3.21 7.43
CA LYS A 213 -3.24 4.20 6.39
C LYS A 213 -4.74 4.52 6.29
N PRO A 214 -5.13 5.78 5.98
CA PRO A 214 -6.52 6.16 5.80
C PRO A 214 -7.12 5.59 4.52
N GLU A 215 -8.40 5.19 4.57
CA GLU A 215 -9.15 4.68 3.42
C GLU A 215 -9.15 5.68 2.26
N ALA A 216 -9.33 6.96 2.55
CA ALA A 216 -9.35 8.01 1.53
C ALA A 216 -8.04 8.10 0.71
N LEU A 217 -6.89 7.73 1.30
CA LEU A 217 -5.63 7.66 0.57
C LEU A 217 -5.65 6.50 -0.42
N LEU A 218 -6.07 5.32 0.06
CA LEU A 218 -6.13 4.11 -0.78
C LEU A 218 -7.23 4.21 -1.85
N GLU A 219 -8.38 4.80 -1.54
CA GLU A 219 -9.44 5.08 -2.52
C GLU A 219 -8.89 5.90 -3.67
N ARG A 220 -8.15 6.98 -3.36
CA ARG A 220 -7.54 7.83 -4.37
C ARG A 220 -6.54 7.08 -5.23
N VAL A 221 -5.60 6.37 -4.62
CA VAL A 221 -4.57 5.57 -5.30
C VAL A 221 -5.22 4.52 -6.22
N ILE A 222 -6.16 3.75 -5.70
CA ILE A 222 -6.80 2.64 -6.42
C ILE A 222 -7.69 3.16 -7.56
N CYS A 223 -8.48 4.22 -7.33
CA CYS A 223 -9.35 4.79 -8.37
C CYS A 223 -8.57 5.33 -9.57
N VAL A 224 -7.41 5.97 -9.34
CA VAL A 224 -6.67 6.61 -10.45
C VAL A 224 -5.79 5.63 -11.23
N SER A 225 -5.38 4.51 -10.64
CA SER A 225 -4.38 3.60 -11.24
C SER A 225 -4.86 2.17 -11.46
N SER A 226 -6.17 1.92 -11.33
CA SER A 226 -6.78 0.62 -11.62
C SER A 226 -8.24 0.75 -12.06
N LYS A 227 -8.80 -0.32 -12.62
CA LYS A 227 -10.22 -0.45 -13.00
C LYS A 227 -10.87 -1.61 -12.26
N PRO A 228 -12.21 -1.68 -12.17
CA PRO A 228 -12.91 -2.85 -11.60
C PRO A 228 -12.41 -4.16 -12.22
N GLY A 229 -12.20 -5.17 -11.39
CA GLY A 229 -11.64 -6.47 -11.77
C GLY A 229 -10.12 -6.57 -11.78
N ASP A 230 -9.36 -5.45 -11.77
CA ASP A 230 -7.91 -5.48 -11.65
C ASP A 230 -7.47 -6.06 -10.30
N ILE A 231 -6.28 -6.67 -10.28
CA ILE A 231 -5.70 -7.31 -9.10
C ILE A 231 -4.71 -6.37 -8.45
N ILE A 232 -5.00 -6.01 -7.19
CA ILE A 232 -4.18 -5.14 -6.36
C ILE A 232 -3.36 -6.01 -5.38
N LEU A 233 -2.05 -5.84 -5.37
CA LEU A 233 -1.15 -6.49 -4.42
C LEU A 233 -0.74 -5.50 -3.32
N ASP A 234 -0.79 -5.96 -2.07
CA ASP A 234 -0.15 -5.30 -0.93
C ASP A 234 0.69 -6.35 -0.18
N PRO A 235 2.02 -6.33 -0.34
CA PRO A 235 2.89 -7.35 0.26
C PRO A 235 3.16 -7.14 1.75
N MET A 236 2.68 -6.03 2.36
CA MET A 236 2.87 -5.68 3.78
C MET A 236 1.61 -5.00 4.31
N ALA A 237 0.48 -5.73 4.23
CA ALA A 237 -0.86 -5.18 4.30
C ALA A 237 -1.28 -4.61 5.66
N GLY A 238 -0.55 -4.88 6.74
CA GLY A 238 -0.93 -4.46 8.07
C GLY A 238 -2.36 -4.89 8.41
N THR A 239 -3.22 -3.93 8.74
CA THR A 239 -4.63 -4.18 9.04
C THR A 239 -5.55 -4.19 7.80
N GLY A 240 -5.00 -4.40 6.61
CA GLY A 240 -5.71 -4.70 5.38
C GLY A 240 -6.48 -3.54 4.75
N THR A 241 -6.07 -2.29 4.94
CA THR A 241 -6.77 -1.14 4.34
C THR A 241 -6.82 -1.23 2.82
N THR A 242 -5.73 -1.66 2.18
CA THR A 242 -5.64 -1.81 0.72
C THR A 242 -6.68 -2.79 0.18
N GLY A 243 -6.76 -4.01 0.75
CA GLY A 243 -7.73 -5.02 0.31
C GLY A 243 -9.18 -4.64 0.62
N TYR A 244 -9.41 -3.97 1.77
CA TYR A 244 -10.73 -3.44 2.11
C TYR A 244 -11.21 -2.43 1.06
N VAL A 245 -10.39 -1.47 0.70
CA VAL A 245 -10.73 -0.46 -0.31
C VAL A 245 -10.81 -1.08 -1.71
N ALA A 246 -9.90 -1.99 -2.07
CA ALA A 246 -9.94 -2.70 -3.34
C ALA A 246 -11.28 -3.45 -3.51
N LYS A 247 -11.70 -4.23 -2.52
CA LYS A 247 -12.99 -4.94 -2.50
C LYS A 247 -14.18 -3.98 -2.61
N LYS A 248 -14.17 -2.89 -1.84
CA LYS A 248 -15.22 -1.85 -1.87
C LYS A 248 -15.39 -1.23 -3.26
N LEU A 249 -14.28 -1.10 -3.99
CA LEU A 249 -14.25 -0.51 -5.33
C LEU A 249 -14.36 -1.55 -6.46
N GLY A 250 -14.67 -2.81 -6.17
CA GLY A 250 -14.83 -3.88 -7.15
C GLY A 250 -13.53 -4.37 -7.79
N ARG A 251 -12.39 -4.17 -7.11
CA ARG A 251 -11.10 -4.74 -7.50
C ARG A 251 -10.90 -6.05 -6.77
N ARG A 252 -10.10 -6.94 -7.37
CA ARG A 252 -9.56 -8.12 -6.73
C ARG A 252 -8.32 -7.73 -5.91
N PHE A 253 -7.92 -8.52 -4.93
CA PHE A 253 -6.75 -8.19 -4.11
C PHE A 253 -5.98 -9.43 -3.68
N ILE A 254 -4.69 -9.21 -3.37
CA ILE A 254 -3.81 -10.16 -2.71
C ILE A 254 -3.08 -9.36 -1.63
N MET A 255 -3.25 -9.76 -0.37
CA MET A 255 -2.57 -9.13 0.75
C MET A 255 -1.70 -10.15 1.47
N ILE A 256 -0.48 -9.73 1.86
CA ILE A 256 0.43 -10.54 2.65
C ILE A 256 0.74 -9.77 3.93
N GLU A 257 0.68 -10.44 5.08
CA GLU A 257 1.00 -9.85 6.38
C GLU A 257 1.58 -10.91 7.30
N LYS A 258 2.70 -10.60 7.97
CA LYS A 258 3.40 -11.57 8.84
C LYS A 258 2.92 -11.57 10.27
N VAL A 259 2.16 -10.57 10.69
CA VAL A 259 1.69 -10.43 12.08
C VAL A 259 0.26 -10.94 12.19
N GLU A 260 0.08 -12.10 12.84
CA GLU A 260 -1.20 -12.81 12.94
C GLU A 260 -2.35 -11.93 13.41
N LYS A 261 -2.17 -11.15 14.49
CA LYS A 261 -3.22 -10.22 15.00
C LYS A 261 -3.68 -9.17 13.98
N TYR A 262 -2.82 -8.80 13.02
CA TYR A 262 -3.19 -7.87 11.95
C TYR A 262 -3.98 -8.59 10.87
N VAL A 263 -3.60 -9.83 10.55
CA VAL A 263 -4.35 -10.70 9.64
C VAL A 263 -5.77 -10.93 10.14
N GLU A 264 -5.92 -11.33 11.41
CA GLU A 264 -7.25 -11.51 12.03
C GLU A 264 -8.13 -10.26 11.94
N ALA A 265 -7.55 -9.09 12.23
CA ALA A 265 -8.27 -7.83 12.15
C ALA A 265 -8.66 -7.47 10.71
N ALA A 266 -7.80 -7.74 9.74
CA ALA A 266 -8.07 -7.52 8.33
C ALA A 266 -9.16 -8.47 7.81
N VAL A 267 -9.16 -9.75 8.21
CA VAL A 267 -10.21 -10.71 7.87
C VAL A 267 -11.57 -10.23 8.39
N LYS A 268 -11.65 -9.89 9.68
CA LYS A 268 -12.90 -9.34 10.29
C LYS A 268 -13.40 -8.09 9.56
N ARG A 269 -12.47 -7.21 9.15
CA ARG A 269 -12.80 -6.00 8.41
C ARG A 269 -13.37 -6.32 7.02
N LEU A 270 -12.81 -7.30 6.32
CA LEU A 270 -13.26 -7.74 5.01
C LEU A 270 -14.62 -8.46 5.04
N GLU A 271 -14.89 -9.26 6.08
CA GLU A 271 -16.16 -9.94 6.30
C GLU A 271 -17.29 -8.95 6.61
N GLY A 272 -16.99 -7.90 7.37
CA GLY A 272 -17.95 -6.84 7.70
C GLY A 272 -18.31 -5.91 6.52
N LEU A 273 -17.69 -6.08 5.36
CA LEU A 273 -17.95 -5.24 4.19
C LEU A 273 -19.21 -5.73 3.45
N GLN A 274 -20.34 -5.08 3.72
CA GLN A 274 -21.53 -5.21 2.86
C GLN A 274 -21.23 -4.46 1.55
N ILE A 275 -21.12 -5.19 0.45
CA ILE A 275 -21.05 -4.59 -0.88
C ILE A 275 -22.45 -4.04 -1.16
N CYS A 276 -22.67 -2.73 -0.95
CA CYS A 276 -23.81 -2.08 -1.55
C CYS A 276 -23.67 -2.21 -3.07
N ALA A 277 -24.54 -2.99 -3.68
CA ALA A 277 -24.72 -2.99 -5.13
C ALA A 277 -25.23 -1.58 -5.51
N THR A 278 -24.30 -0.66 -5.76
CA THR A 278 -24.61 0.61 -6.40
C THR A 278 -24.86 0.27 -7.86
N SER A 279 -26.13 0.27 -8.22
CA SER A 279 -26.59 0.30 -9.62
C SER A 279 -25.79 1.37 -10.38
N ILE A 280 -25.19 0.94 -11.47
CA ILE A 280 -24.51 1.77 -12.47
C ILE A 280 -25.55 2.65 -13.15
#